data_531d7d2e1e12ee9f71f0107c2d2476f7
#
_entry.id   531d7d2e1e12ee9f71f0107c2d2476f7
#
_cell.length_a   1.000
_cell.length_b   1.000
_cell.length_c   1.000
_cell.angle_alpha   90.00
_cell.angle_beta   90.00
_cell.angle_gamma   90.00
#
_symmetry.space_group_name_H-M   'P 1'
#
loop_
_entity.id
_entity.type
_entity.pdbx_description
1 polymer ?
#
loop_
_entity_poly.entity_id
_entity_poly.type
_entity_poly.pdbx_seq_one_letter_code
_entity_poly.pdbx_strand_id
1 'polypeptide(L)'
;EIREGPAFESMLRMVRGVRELGLEACVTAGMLTDTQAERLAEAGLTAYNHNLDTSPEHYDRIITTRTYEERLETLQRVRRAGVTLCCGGIIGMGETLRDRASMLRVLSCIDPHPESVPINGLVAVEGTPLEGLPTVDPLELVRMVAVARILMPFSRVRLSAGREELNREAQILCLQAGADSIFYGDTLLTTGNPAVDADRALLEAAGVQASWQAQLLETQPEQEKAAA
;
A
#
# COMPACT_ATOMS: atom_id res chain seq x y z
N GLU A 1 -13.86 -9.15 8.34
CA GLU A 1 -14.21 -10.15 7.32
C GLU A 1 -15.62 -9.92 6.81
N ILE A 2 -15.75 -9.74 5.50
CA ILE A 2 -17.07 -9.59 4.89
C ILE A 2 -17.70 -10.95 4.65
N ARG A 3 -18.99 -11.09 5.04
CA ARG A 3 -19.76 -12.29 4.77
C ARG A 3 -20.59 -12.12 3.51
N GLU A 4 -20.92 -13.25 2.86
CA GLU A 4 -21.93 -13.27 1.80
C GLU A 4 -23.23 -12.64 2.30
N GLY A 5 -23.89 -11.87 1.42
CA GLY A 5 -25.12 -11.19 1.75
C GLY A 5 -25.15 -9.73 1.33
N PRO A 6 -26.11 -8.94 1.84
CA PRO A 6 -26.37 -7.57 1.33
C PRO A 6 -25.16 -6.63 1.35
N ALA A 7 -24.27 -6.76 2.35
CA ALA A 7 -23.07 -5.93 2.45
C ALA A 7 -22.07 -6.25 1.34
N PHE A 8 -21.86 -7.55 1.04
CA PHE A 8 -21.00 -7.98 -0.05
C PHE A 8 -21.57 -7.58 -1.42
N GLU A 9 -22.88 -7.76 -1.63
CA GLU A 9 -23.56 -7.30 -2.84
C GLU A 9 -23.42 -5.77 -3.03
N SER A 10 -23.50 -5.02 -1.95
CA SER A 10 -23.26 -3.56 -2.01
C SER A 10 -21.84 -3.23 -2.43
N MET A 11 -20.84 -3.97 -1.91
CA MET A 11 -19.45 -3.80 -2.31
C MET A 11 -19.23 -4.10 -3.79
N LEU A 12 -19.83 -5.18 -4.32
CA LEU A 12 -19.74 -5.50 -5.75
C LEU A 12 -20.35 -4.39 -6.63
N ARG A 13 -21.48 -3.79 -6.19
CA ARG A 13 -22.05 -2.63 -6.89
C ARG A 13 -21.14 -1.41 -6.85
N MET A 14 -20.50 -1.12 -5.70
CA MET A 14 -19.52 -0.03 -5.59
C MET A 14 -18.32 -0.24 -6.50
N VAL A 15 -17.78 -1.46 -6.57
CA VAL A 15 -16.67 -1.80 -7.49
C VAL A 15 -17.06 -1.51 -8.94
N ARG A 16 -18.25 -1.97 -9.38
CA ARG A 16 -18.74 -1.70 -10.74
C ARG A 16 -18.90 -0.21 -11.00
N GLY A 17 -19.51 0.53 -10.06
CA GLY A 17 -19.69 1.98 -10.20
C GLY A 17 -18.38 2.74 -10.32
N VAL A 18 -17.36 2.36 -9.55
CA VAL A 18 -16.01 2.95 -9.67
C VAL A 18 -15.40 2.65 -11.05
N ARG A 19 -15.57 1.42 -11.56
CA ARG A 19 -15.08 1.03 -12.88
C ARG A 19 -15.81 1.77 -14.01
N GLU A 20 -17.10 1.98 -13.90
CA GLU A 20 -17.90 2.76 -14.86
C GLU A 20 -17.43 4.23 -14.98
N LEU A 21 -16.81 4.77 -13.91
CA LEU A 21 -16.18 6.09 -13.93
C LEU A 21 -14.77 6.09 -14.59
N GLY A 22 -14.32 4.94 -15.11
CA GLY A 22 -12.97 4.80 -15.70
C GLY A 22 -11.84 4.73 -14.66
N LEU A 23 -12.15 4.56 -13.38
CA LEU A 23 -11.18 4.51 -12.30
C LEU A 23 -10.79 3.06 -11.95
N GLU A 24 -9.60 2.88 -11.38
CA GLU A 24 -9.19 1.62 -10.76
C GLU A 24 -9.89 1.43 -9.42
N ALA A 25 -10.46 0.24 -9.19
CA ALA A 25 -11.09 -0.12 -7.94
C ALA A 25 -10.13 -0.95 -7.08
N CYS A 26 -9.90 -0.54 -5.84
CA CYS A 26 -9.14 -1.28 -4.85
C CYS A 26 -10.00 -1.52 -3.61
N VAL A 27 -10.01 -2.75 -3.09
CA VAL A 27 -10.84 -3.14 -1.94
C VAL A 27 -9.98 -3.77 -0.85
N THR A 28 -10.36 -3.49 0.40
CA THR A 28 -9.88 -4.18 1.61
C THR A 28 -11.10 -4.72 2.36
N ALA A 29 -11.27 -6.03 2.41
CA ALA A 29 -12.45 -6.67 3.03
C ALA A 29 -12.08 -7.83 3.99
N GLY A 30 -10.81 -7.93 4.35
CA GLY A 30 -10.28 -9.00 5.19
C GLY A 30 -10.05 -10.30 4.41
N MET A 31 -10.34 -11.45 5.04
CA MET A 31 -10.20 -12.75 4.39
C MET A 31 -11.31 -12.96 3.35
N LEU A 32 -10.96 -13.56 2.22
CA LEU A 32 -11.90 -13.91 1.16
C LEU A 32 -11.96 -15.42 0.96
N THR A 33 -13.12 -15.92 0.59
CA THR A 33 -13.28 -17.24 -0.03
C THR A 33 -12.93 -17.18 -1.51
N ASP A 34 -12.71 -18.33 -2.15
CA ASP A 34 -12.48 -18.39 -3.61
C ASP A 34 -13.65 -17.76 -4.38
N THR A 35 -14.89 -18.09 -4.02
CA THR A 35 -16.10 -17.51 -4.65
C THR A 35 -16.15 -16.00 -4.49
N GLN A 36 -15.79 -15.44 -3.33
CA GLN A 36 -15.77 -13.99 -3.14
C GLN A 36 -14.70 -13.31 -4.00
N ALA A 37 -13.51 -13.91 -4.11
CA ALA A 37 -12.45 -13.39 -4.95
C ALA A 37 -12.84 -13.39 -6.44
N GLU A 38 -13.45 -14.47 -6.92
CA GLU A 38 -13.97 -14.60 -8.28
C GLU A 38 -15.06 -13.55 -8.57
N ARG A 39 -16.02 -13.38 -7.68
CA ARG A 39 -17.10 -12.39 -7.82
C ARG A 39 -16.61 -10.95 -7.81
N LEU A 40 -15.56 -10.65 -7.03
CA LEU A 40 -14.90 -9.34 -7.05
C LEU A 40 -14.18 -9.10 -8.39
N ALA A 41 -13.50 -10.12 -8.91
CA ALA A 41 -12.87 -10.07 -10.23
C ALA A 41 -13.90 -9.84 -11.35
N GLU A 42 -15.02 -10.56 -11.34
CA GLU A 42 -16.15 -10.39 -12.28
C GLU A 42 -16.78 -8.99 -12.18
N ALA A 43 -16.79 -8.38 -10.98
CA ALA A 43 -17.23 -7.01 -10.78
C ALA A 43 -16.25 -5.96 -11.34
N GLY A 44 -15.05 -6.39 -11.79
CA GLY A 44 -14.02 -5.54 -12.35
C GLY A 44 -13.01 -5.00 -11.33
N LEU A 45 -12.86 -5.67 -10.18
CA LEU A 45 -11.88 -5.26 -9.17
C LEU A 45 -10.48 -5.25 -9.78
N THR A 46 -9.75 -4.14 -9.64
CA THR A 46 -8.40 -3.98 -10.16
C THR A 46 -7.38 -4.55 -9.17
N ALA A 47 -7.50 -4.19 -7.90
CA ALA A 47 -6.55 -4.57 -6.87
C ALA A 47 -7.23 -4.95 -5.55
N TYR A 48 -6.65 -5.90 -4.83
CA TYR A 48 -7.07 -6.25 -3.48
C TYR A 48 -5.96 -5.93 -2.49
N ASN A 49 -6.28 -5.09 -1.49
CA ASN A 49 -5.34 -4.78 -0.42
C ASN A 49 -5.47 -5.80 0.70
N HIS A 50 -4.38 -6.50 0.98
CA HIS A 50 -4.30 -7.47 2.06
C HIS A 50 -2.85 -7.61 2.55
N ASN A 51 -2.48 -6.79 3.53
CA ASN A 51 -1.12 -6.75 4.05
C ASN A 51 -0.76 -8.00 4.85
N LEU A 52 0.51 -8.38 4.84
CA LEU A 52 1.07 -9.35 5.79
C LEU A 52 1.26 -8.74 7.19
N ASP A 53 1.31 -7.42 7.27
CA ASP A 53 1.56 -6.57 8.42
C ASP A 53 2.97 -6.72 8.98
N THR A 54 3.46 -7.94 9.27
CA THR A 54 4.80 -8.20 9.81
C THR A 54 5.37 -9.54 9.31
N SER A 55 6.42 -10.05 9.93
CA SER A 55 6.98 -11.39 9.64
C SER A 55 6.14 -12.52 10.23
N PRO A 56 6.26 -13.76 9.68
CA PRO A 56 5.64 -14.92 10.31
C PRO A 56 6.07 -15.13 11.78
N GLU A 57 7.33 -14.82 12.10
CA GLU A 57 7.91 -15.02 13.42
C GLU A 57 7.43 -14.01 14.47
N HIS A 58 6.97 -12.83 14.01
CA HIS A 58 6.47 -11.77 14.90
C HIS A 58 4.93 -11.66 14.90
N TYR A 59 4.26 -12.30 13.95
CA TYR A 59 2.83 -12.12 13.67
C TYR A 59 1.94 -12.39 14.88
N ASP A 60 2.12 -13.52 15.57
CA ASP A 60 1.28 -13.93 16.70
C ASP A 60 1.40 -13.01 17.93
N ARG A 61 2.42 -12.17 17.98
CA ARG A 61 2.58 -11.13 19.02
C ARG A 61 1.69 -9.92 18.80
N ILE A 62 1.29 -9.68 17.55
CA ILE A 62 0.52 -8.51 17.14
C ILE A 62 -0.92 -8.87 16.81
N ILE A 63 -1.12 -9.97 16.09
CA ILE A 63 -2.43 -10.38 15.59
C ILE A 63 -2.82 -11.73 16.21
N THR A 64 -3.87 -11.71 17.02
CA THR A 64 -4.35 -12.90 17.75
C THR A 64 -5.67 -13.45 17.21
N THR A 65 -6.27 -12.79 16.23
CA THR A 65 -7.60 -13.12 15.68
C THR A 65 -7.55 -13.96 14.42
N ARG A 66 -6.38 -14.12 13.81
CA ARG A 66 -6.15 -14.81 12.53
C ARG A 66 -4.72 -15.31 12.47
N THR A 67 -4.49 -16.36 11.66
CA THR A 67 -3.15 -16.88 11.44
C THR A 67 -2.47 -16.18 10.25
N TYR A 68 -1.16 -16.31 10.19
CA TYR A 68 -0.37 -15.81 9.06
C TYR A 68 -0.68 -16.57 7.77
N GLU A 69 -0.91 -17.88 7.88
CA GLU A 69 -1.27 -18.77 6.79
C GLU A 69 -2.59 -18.36 6.14
N GLU A 70 -3.62 -18.00 6.94
CA GLU A 70 -4.91 -17.51 6.42
C GLU A 70 -4.74 -16.25 5.56
N ARG A 71 -3.78 -15.37 5.90
CA ARG A 71 -3.45 -14.21 5.07
C ARG A 71 -2.84 -14.63 3.73
N LEU A 72 -1.86 -15.52 3.76
CA LEU A 72 -1.23 -16.04 2.54
C LEU A 72 -2.25 -16.76 1.65
N GLU A 73 -3.14 -17.57 2.22
CA GLU A 73 -4.21 -18.21 1.46
C GLU A 73 -5.14 -17.19 0.79
N THR A 74 -5.49 -16.10 1.47
CA THR A 74 -6.31 -15.05 0.87
C THR A 74 -5.60 -14.40 -0.32
N LEU A 75 -4.31 -14.08 -0.20
CA LEU A 75 -3.52 -13.57 -1.31
C LEU A 75 -3.50 -14.54 -2.51
N GLN A 76 -3.37 -15.84 -2.24
CA GLN A 76 -3.41 -16.86 -3.29
C GLN A 76 -4.78 -16.94 -3.98
N ARG A 77 -5.89 -16.84 -3.22
CA ARG A 77 -7.26 -16.84 -3.77
C ARG A 77 -7.46 -15.64 -4.69
N VAL A 78 -7.07 -14.45 -4.23
CA VAL A 78 -7.13 -13.20 -5.02
C VAL A 78 -6.30 -13.34 -6.31
N ARG A 79 -5.09 -13.89 -6.21
CA ARG A 79 -4.21 -14.09 -7.37
C ARG A 79 -4.82 -15.08 -8.37
N ARG A 80 -5.39 -16.20 -7.90
CA ARG A 80 -6.09 -17.16 -8.78
C ARG A 80 -7.28 -16.54 -9.51
N ALA A 81 -7.98 -15.61 -8.87
CA ALA A 81 -9.07 -14.86 -9.49
C ALA A 81 -8.61 -13.81 -10.52
N GLY A 82 -7.30 -13.63 -10.72
CA GLY A 82 -6.75 -12.67 -11.68
C GLY A 82 -6.73 -11.23 -11.22
N VAL A 83 -6.92 -10.98 -9.93
CA VAL A 83 -6.88 -9.64 -9.33
C VAL A 83 -5.44 -9.34 -8.86
N THR A 84 -5.00 -8.09 -9.04
CA THR A 84 -3.67 -7.65 -8.60
C THR A 84 -3.61 -7.52 -7.08
N LEU A 85 -2.41 -7.69 -6.52
CA LEU A 85 -2.19 -7.63 -5.08
C LEU A 85 -1.59 -6.27 -4.67
N CYS A 86 -2.19 -5.66 -3.64
CA CYS A 86 -1.58 -4.64 -2.85
C CYS A 86 -1.26 -5.24 -1.48
N CYS A 87 -0.01 -5.59 -1.24
CA CYS A 87 0.41 -6.34 -0.06
C CYS A 87 1.75 -5.85 0.45
N GLY A 88 1.80 -5.41 1.69
CA GLY A 88 3.00 -4.90 2.36
C GLY A 88 2.97 -5.15 3.86
N GLY A 89 3.61 -4.26 4.60
CA GLY A 89 3.69 -4.40 6.05
C GLY A 89 3.89 -3.08 6.79
N ILE A 90 3.98 -3.21 8.11
CA ILE A 90 4.13 -2.12 9.05
C ILE A 90 5.42 -2.36 9.85
N ILE A 91 6.24 -1.35 10.01
CA ILE A 91 7.39 -1.38 10.92
C ILE A 91 7.16 -0.47 12.12
N GLY A 92 7.83 -0.77 13.23
CA GLY A 92 7.66 -0.04 14.49
C GLY A 92 6.72 -0.72 15.48
N MET A 93 6.28 -1.96 15.24
CA MET A 93 5.41 -2.74 16.12
C MET A 93 6.18 -3.58 17.15
N GLY A 94 7.47 -3.26 17.40
CA GLY A 94 8.33 -4.01 18.31
C GLY A 94 9.05 -5.20 17.67
N GLU A 95 8.99 -5.32 16.35
CA GLU A 95 9.71 -6.30 15.55
C GLU A 95 11.21 -6.01 15.50
N THR A 96 12.02 -7.03 15.26
CA THR A 96 13.47 -6.92 15.06
C THR A 96 13.81 -6.66 13.59
N LEU A 97 15.07 -6.27 13.33
CA LEU A 97 15.58 -6.16 11.96
C LEU A 97 15.49 -7.49 11.19
N ARG A 98 15.63 -8.62 11.88
CA ARG A 98 15.45 -9.96 11.28
C ARG A 98 14.02 -10.20 10.86
N ASP A 99 13.04 -9.74 11.65
CA ASP A 99 11.63 -9.83 11.31
C ASP A 99 11.31 -9.00 10.07
N ARG A 100 11.84 -7.76 9.97
CA ARG A 100 11.71 -6.91 8.79
C ARG A 100 12.26 -7.58 7.53
N ALA A 101 13.46 -8.16 7.63
CA ALA A 101 14.06 -8.91 6.53
C ALA A 101 13.23 -10.15 6.15
N SER A 102 12.70 -10.88 7.15
CA SER A 102 11.83 -12.04 6.93
C SER A 102 10.53 -11.65 6.22
N MET A 103 9.88 -10.55 6.63
CA MET A 103 8.69 -10.01 5.97
C MET A 103 8.94 -9.69 4.49
N LEU A 104 10.01 -8.97 4.19
CA LEU A 104 10.37 -8.63 2.81
C LEU A 104 10.71 -9.88 1.97
N ARG A 105 11.37 -10.86 2.58
CA ARG A 105 11.63 -12.16 1.95
C ARG A 105 10.32 -12.88 1.60
N VAL A 106 9.35 -12.92 2.49
CA VAL A 106 8.05 -13.56 2.20
C VAL A 106 7.34 -12.82 1.06
N LEU A 107 7.29 -11.48 1.09
CA LEU A 107 6.69 -10.68 0.02
C LEU A 107 7.35 -10.96 -1.33
N SER A 108 8.69 -11.05 -1.37
CA SER A 108 9.43 -11.32 -2.61
C SER A 108 9.34 -12.77 -3.09
N CYS A 109 8.84 -13.69 -2.27
CA CYS A 109 8.56 -15.08 -2.67
C CYS A 109 7.15 -15.29 -3.22
N ILE A 110 6.29 -14.26 -3.20
CA ILE A 110 4.99 -14.31 -3.89
C ILE A 110 5.26 -14.19 -5.40
N ASP A 111 4.81 -15.15 -6.20
CA ASP A 111 5.03 -15.20 -7.64
C ASP A 111 3.70 -15.10 -8.42
N PRO A 112 3.54 -14.12 -9.32
CA PRO A 112 4.39 -12.93 -9.47
C PRO A 112 4.38 -12.04 -8.21
N HIS A 113 5.41 -11.19 -8.06
CA HIS A 113 5.48 -10.24 -6.94
C HIS A 113 4.18 -9.42 -6.82
N PRO A 114 3.78 -8.96 -5.61
CA PRO A 114 2.67 -8.03 -5.47
C PRO A 114 2.90 -6.80 -6.34
N GLU A 115 1.89 -6.36 -7.06
CA GLU A 115 1.98 -5.18 -7.94
C GLU A 115 2.17 -3.89 -7.15
N SER A 116 1.71 -3.86 -5.89
CA SER A 116 1.91 -2.72 -4.98
C SER A 116 2.36 -3.23 -3.60
N VAL A 117 3.44 -2.63 -3.09
CA VAL A 117 4.04 -2.98 -1.79
C VAL A 117 4.07 -1.74 -0.89
N PRO A 118 3.02 -1.50 -0.10
CA PRO A 118 3.03 -0.42 0.87
C PRO A 118 3.98 -0.71 2.03
N ILE A 119 4.89 0.24 2.29
CA ILE A 119 5.73 0.28 3.48
C ILE A 119 5.16 1.32 4.43
N ASN A 120 4.68 0.87 5.59
CA ASN A 120 4.05 1.71 6.58
C ASN A 120 4.95 1.85 7.82
N GLY A 121 5.03 3.04 8.38
CA GLY A 121 5.48 3.27 9.75
C GLY A 121 4.29 3.22 10.70
N LEU A 122 4.47 2.59 11.87
CA LEU A 122 3.44 2.61 12.90
C LEU A 122 3.17 4.05 13.34
N VAL A 123 1.90 4.42 13.35
CA VAL A 123 1.41 5.61 14.05
C VAL A 123 0.76 5.11 15.34
N ALA A 124 1.44 5.32 16.46
CA ALA A 124 0.95 4.91 17.77
C ALA A 124 -0.26 5.77 18.16
N VAL A 125 -1.41 5.13 18.43
CA VAL A 125 -2.65 5.79 18.80
C VAL A 125 -2.99 5.49 20.25
N GLU A 126 -3.32 6.53 21.02
CA GLU A 126 -3.74 6.43 22.44
C GLU A 126 -4.93 5.47 22.57
N GLY A 127 -4.94 4.67 23.62
CA GLY A 127 -5.97 3.66 23.88
C GLY A 127 -5.79 2.34 23.10
N THR A 128 -4.72 2.22 22.30
CA THR A 128 -4.41 0.95 21.59
C THR A 128 -3.29 0.18 22.30
N PRO A 129 -3.18 -1.15 22.10
CA PRO A 129 -2.09 -1.94 22.69
C PRO A 129 -0.68 -1.49 22.29
N LEU A 130 -0.53 -0.69 21.24
CA LEU A 130 0.75 -0.22 20.71
C LEU A 130 1.02 1.27 21.01
N GLU A 131 0.20 1.93 21.85
CA GLU A 131 0.28 3.38 22.12
C GLU A 131 1.63 3.85 22.68
N GLY A 132 2.33 3.02 23.40
CA GLY A 132 3.61 3.38 24.04
C GLY A 132 4.85 3.11 23.18
N LEU A 133 4.69 2.65 21.95
CA LEU A 133 5.83 2.34 21.10
C LEU A 133 6.46 3.62 20.53
N PRO A 134 7.81 3.65 20.39
CA PRO A 134 8.50 4.80 19.85
C PRO A 134 8.20 5.00 18.38
N THR A 135 8.23 6.24 17.92
CA THR A 135 8.20 6.57 16.49
C THR A 135 9.33 5.88 15.75
N VAL A 136 9.05 5.38 14.56
CA VAL A 136 10.03 4.71 13.71
C VAL A 136 11.14 5.68 13.30
N ASP A 137 12.40 5.27 13.43
CA ASP A 137 13.52 6.04 12.90
C ASP A 137 13.33 6.19 11.37
N PRO A 138 13.33 7.41 10.84
CA PRO A 138 13.17 7.66 9.42
C PRO A 138 14.12 6.86 8.52
N LEU A 139 15.37 6.65 8.92
CA LEU A 139 16.34 5.87 8.16
C LEU A 139 15.98 4.38 8.10
N GLU A 140 15.27 3.85 9.09
CA GLU A 140 14.76 2.48 9.03
C GLU A 140 13.71 2.33 7.92
N LEU A 141 12.85 3.34 7.76
CA LEU A 141 11.86 3.34 6.66
C LEU A 141 12.56 3.44 5.29
N VAL A 142 13.56 4.30 5.16
CA VAL A 142 14.39 4.40 3.94
C VAL A 142 15.05 3.06 3.60
N ARG A 143 15.61 2.37 4.59
CA ARG A 143 16.20 1.03 4.40
C ARG A 143 15.17 0.00 3.92
N MET A 144 13.98 0.01 4.52
CA MET A 144 12.90 -0.89 4.11
C MET A 144 12.48 -0.65 2.66
N VAL A 145 12.33 0.60 2.25
CA VAL A 145 12.02 0.98 0.88
C VAL A 145 13.12 0.51 -0.08
N ALA A 146 14.38 0.79 0.24
CA ALA A 146 15.52 0.39 -0.59
C ALA A 146 15.59 -1.14 -0.80
N VAL A 147 15.46 -1.90 0.29
CA VAL A 147 15.49 -3.38 0.21
C VAL A 147 14.25 -3.92 -0.51
N ALA A 148 13.07 -3.36 -0.27
CA ALA A 148 11.85 -3.73 -1.00
C ALA A 148 12.02 -3.53 -2.52
N ARG A 149 12.58 -2.39 -2.94
CA ARG A 149 12.87 -2.11 -4.37
C ARG A 149 13.85 -3.09 -4.97
N ILE A 150 14.92 -3.45 -4.25
CA ILE A 150 15.93 -4.42 -4.74
C ILE A 150 15.31 -5.81 -4.91
N LEU A 151 14.50 -6.25 -3.95
CA LEU A 151 13.90 -7.59 -3.96
C LEU A 151 12.72 -7.69 -4.94
N MET A 152 11.98 -6.60 -5.13
CA MET A 152 10.76 -6.57 -5.96
C MET A 152 10.85 -5.40 -6.97
N PRO A 153 11.71 -5.51 -7.99
CA PRO A 153 12.06 -4.39 -8.86
C PRO A 153 10.90 -3.87 -9.72
N PHE A 154 9.88 -4.69 -9.98
CA PHE A 154 8.72 -4.33 -10.79
C PHE A 154 7.48 -3.92 -9.97
N SER A 155 7.52 -4.10 -8.65
CA SER A 155 6.43 -3.67 -7.76
C SER A 155 6.44 -2.15 -7.58
N ARG A 156 5.26 -1.57 -7.42
CA ARG A 156 5.14 -0.18 -6.94
C ARG A 156 5.43 -0.17 -5.43
N VAL A 157 6.62 0.28 -5.05
CA VAL A 157 6.96 0.45 -3.62
C VAL A 157 6.35 1.76 -3.14
N ARG A 158 5.37 1.64 -2.24
CA ARG A 158 4.60 2.79 -1.76
C ARG A 158 5.08 3.25 -0.39
N LEU A 159 5.47 4.52 -0.30
CA LEU A 159 5.59 5.21 0.98
C LEU A 159 4.17 5.54 1.46
N SER A 160 3.76 4.90 2.56
CA SER A 160 2.36 4.81 2.96
C SER A 160 2.09 5.46 4.32
N ALA A 161 1.32 4.83 5.23
CA ALA A 161 1.00 5.40 6.53
C ALA A 161 2.26 5.68 7.38
N GLY A 162 2.18 6.68 8.27
CA GLY A 162 3.33 7.16 9.05
C GLY A 162 4.20 8.18 8.31
N ARG A 163 3.83 8.56 7.09
CA ARG A 163 4.58 9.54 6.28
C ARG A 163 4.60 10.94 6.90
N GLU A 164 3.55 11.33 7.62
CA GLU A 164 3.48 12.63 8.32
C GLU A 164 4.48 12.73 9.47
N GLU A 165 4.89 11.61 10.05
CA GLU A 165 5.93 11.56 11.09
C GLU A 165 7.35 11.75 10.53
N LEU A 166 7.52 11.68 9.21
CA LEU A 166 8.80 11.86 8.54
C LEU A 166 9.04 13.34 8.22
N ASN A 167 10.25 13.81 8.47
CA ASN A 167 10.68 15.08 7.91
C ASN A 167 10.77 15.01 6.39
N ARG A 168 10.84 16.18 5.74
CA ARG A 168 10.90 16.31 4.28
C ARG A 168 12.05 15.54 3.67
N GLU A 169 13.24 15.62 4.28
CA GLU A 169 14.47 15.00 3.79
C GLU A 169 14.35 13.47 3.78
N ALA A 170 13.77 12.88 4.82
CA ALA A 170 13.54 11.44 4.89
C ALA A 170 12.53 10.97 3.83
N GLN A 171 11.48 11.74 3.56
CA GLN A 171 10.54 11.44 2.48
C GLN A 171 11.23 11.49 1.11
N ILE A 172 12.07 12.50 0.85
CA ILE A 172 12.89 12.58 -0.37
C ILE A 172 13.84 11.38 -0.47
N LEU A 173 14.50 11.01 0.64
CA LEU A 173 15.37 9.82 0.66
C LEU A 173 14.60 8.54 0.35
N CYS A 174 13.37 8.38 0.83
CA CYS A 174 12.53 7.24 0.46
C CYS A 174 12.24 7.20 -1.06
N LEU A 175 11.91 8.34 -1.67
CA LEU A 175 11.70 8.44 -3.12
C LEU A 175 12.98 8.09 -3.89
N GLN A 176 14.12 8.61 -3.48
CA GLN A 176 15.42 8.32 -4.09
C GLN A 176 15.88 6.88 -3.86
N ALA A 177 15.51 6.27 -2.74
CA ALA A 177 15.80 4.87 -2.42
C ALA A 177 14.93 3.87 -3.19
N GLY A 178 13.87 4.34 -3.88
CA GLY A 178 13.07 3.48 -4.75
C GLY A 178 11.58 3.45 -4.46
N ALA A 179 11.05 4.30 -3.55
CA ALA A 179 9.61 4.51 -3.49
C ALA A 179 9.16 5.26 -4.76
N ASP A 180 8.16 4.72 -5.44
CA ASP A 180 7.61 5.27 -6.68
C ASP A 180 6.09 5.50 -6.60
N SER A 181 5.55 5.43 -5.40
CA SER A 181 4.13 5.66 -5.15
C SER A 181 3.93 6.27 -3.76
N ILE A 182 3.02 7.22 -3.66
CA ILE A 182 2.51 7.79 -2.40
C ILE A 182 0.99 7.80 -2.43
N PHE A 183 0.34 7.86 -1.27
CA PHE A 183 -1.05 8.27 -1.21
C PHE A 183 -1.15 9.77 -1.43
N TYR A 184 -2.06 10.18 -2.28
CA TYR A 184 -2.31 11.56 -2.64
C TYR A 184 -3.75 11.95 -2.27
N GLY A 185 -3.93 13.13 -1.66
CA GLY A 185 -5.21 13.59 -1.15
C GLY A 185 -5.15 13.92 0.35
N ASP A 186 -6.14 14.61 0.88
CA ASP A 186 -6.07 15.25 2.20
C ASP A 186 -6.19 14.26 3.38
N THR A 187 -6.77 13.09 3.17
CA THR A 187 -7.05 12.11 4.23
C THR A 187 -6.83 10.68 3.79
N LEU A 188 -6.29 9.85 4.70
CA LEU A 188 -6.35 8.39 4.63
C LEU A 188 -7.57 7.90 5.45
N LEU A 189 -7.86 6.59 5.41
CA LEU A 189 -9.02 6.03 6.12
C LEU A 189 -9.01 6.29 7.64
N THR A 190 -7.84 6.28 8.26
CA THR A 190 -7.70 6.32 9.73
C THR A 190 -6.79 7.44 10.23
N THR A 191 -6.05 8.09 9.35
CA THR A 191 -5.09 9.16 9.69
C THR A 191 -5.16 10.28 8.66
N GLY A 192 -4.63 11.44 9.00
CA GLY A 192 -4.37 12.51 8.04
C GLY A 192 -3.38 12.06 6.95
N ASN A 193 -3.27 12.85 5.92
CA ASN A 193 -2.25 12.75 4.89
C ASN A 193 -1.74 14.17 4.60
N PRO A 194 -0.48 14.35 4.19
CA PRO A 194 0.01 15.66 3.78
C PRO A 194 -0.91 16.31 2.75
N ALA A 195 -1.13 17.62 2.89
CA ALA A 195 -1.95 18.36 1.96
C ALA A 195 -1.39 18.28 0.53
N VAL A 196 -2.26 18.34 -0.46
CA VAL A 196 -1.91 18.25 -1.89
C VAL A 196 -0.77 19.17 -2.30
N ASP A 197 -0.74 20.41 -1.80
CA ASP A 197 0.32 21.35 -2.12
C ASP A 197 1.66 20.99 -1.47
N ALA A 198 1.64 20.38 -0.27
CA ALA A 198 2.85 19.86 0.38
C ALA A 198 3.44 18.68 -0.42
N ASP A 199 2.59 17.79 -0.93
CA ASP A 199 3.02 16.68 -1.78
C ASP A 199 3.59 17.17 -3.12
N ARG A 200 2.99 18.18 -3.73
CA ARG A 200 3.52 18.80 -4.95
C ARG A 200 4.91 19.39 -4.70
N ALA A 201 5.08 20.16 -3.63
CA ALA A 201 6.37 20.74 -3.27
C ALA A 201 7.42 19.67 -2.91
N LEU A 202 7.00 18.56 -2.30
CA LEU A 202 7.87 17.41 -2.02
C LEU A 202 8.37 16.74 -3.30
N LEU A 203 7.48 16.45 -4.25
CA LEU A 203 7.81 15.80 -5.51
C LEU A 203 8.73 16.69 -6.37
N GLU A 204 8.45 17.99 -6.43
CA GLU A 204 9.32 18.97 -7.10
C GLU A 204 10.72 19.00 -6.50
N ALA A 205 10.82 19.07 -5.17
CA ALA A 205 12.10 19.05 -4.47
C ALA A 205 12.87 17.75 -4.63
N ALA A 206 12.18 16.62 -4.77
CA ALA A 206 12.78 15.33 -5.06
C ALA A 206 13.20 15.18 -6.53
N GLY A 207 12.84 16.09 -7.41
CA GLY A 207 13.11 16.03 -8.84
C GLY A 207 12.33 14.92 -9.56
N VAL A 208 11.15 14.54 -9.04
CA VAL A 208 10.30 13.49 -9.61
C VAL A 208 9.00 14.09 -10.14
N GLN A 209 8.49 13.50 -11.22
CA GLN A 209 7.20 13.86 -11.80
C GLN A 209 6.14 12.81 -11.45
N ALA A 210 4.97 13.28 -11.04
CA ALA A 210 3.83 12.38 -10.88
C ALA A 210 3.29 11.94 -12.26
N SER A 211 2.94 10.66 -12.41
CA SER A 211 2.46 10.12 -13.69
C SER A 211 1.23 10.83 -14.24
N TRP A 212 0.33 11.31 -13.37
CA TRP A 212 -0.83 12.11 -13.77
C TRP A 212 -0.45 13.47 -14.34
N GLN A 213 0.67 14.09 -13.91
CA GLN A 213 1.17 15.33 -14.51
C GLN A 213 1.73 15.09 -15.93
N ALA A 214 2.42 13.97 -16.14
CA ALA A 214 2.89 13.57 -17.46
C ALA A 214 1.73 13.36 -18.44
N GLN A 215 0.66 12.70 -18.01
CA GLN A 215 -0.55 12.50 -18.84
C GLN A 215 -1.23 13.83 -19.21
N LEU A 216 -1.32 14.79 -18.28
CA LEU A 216 -1.86 16.11 -18.60
C LEU A 216 -1.01 16.86 -19.63
N LEU A 217 0.32 16.77 -19.54
CA LEU A 217 1.22 17.39 -20.51
C LEU A 217 1.12 16.76 -21.90
N GLU A 218 0.88 15.44 -21.98
CA GLU A 218 0.68 14.73 -23.25
C GLU A 218 -0.63 15.11 -23.93
N THR A 219 -1.66 15.49 -23.16
CA THR A 219 -2.99 15.86 -23.67
C THR A 219 -3.13 17.35 -24.02
N GLN A 220 -2.14 18.21 -23.67
CA GLN A 220 -2.15 19.61 -24.04
C GLN A 220 -1.86 19.82 -25.53
N PRO A 221 -2.58 20.73 -26.24
CA PRO A 221 -2.26 21.10 -27.61
C PRO A 221 -0.82 21.63 -27.72
N GLU A 222 -0.16 21.37 -28.84
CA GLU A 222 1.25 21.76 -29.07
C GLU A 222 1.55 23.24 -28.84
N GLN A 223 0.53 24.11 -28.92
CA GLN A 223 0.67 25.55 -28.70
C GLN A 223 0.90 25.94 -27.24
N GLU A 224 0.43 25.14 -26.27
CA GLU A 224 0.67 25.39 -24.83
C GLU A 224 1.99 24.75 -24.34
N LYS A 225 2.46 23.70 -25.02
CA LYS A 225 3.75 23.05 -24.68
C LYS A 225 4.98 23.92 -24.93
N ALA A 226 4.85 24.96 -25.79
CA ALA A 226 5.94 25.87 -26.11
C ALA A 226 6.04 27.09 -25.15
N ALA A 227 5.09 27.24 -24.22
CA ALA A 227 5.02 28.35 -23.27
C ALA A 227 5.30 27.96 -21.80
N ALA A 228 5.50 26.66 -21.50
CA ALA A 228 5.86 26.12 -20.20
C ALA A 228 7.32 25.66 -20.19
#